data_90a74abdbd9e2ae4bc5b04d60ab9be1f
#
_entry.id   90a74abdbd9e2ae4bc5b04d60ab9be1f
#
_cell.length_a   1.000
_cell.length_b   1.000
_cell.length_c   1.000
_cell.angle_alpha   90.00
_cell.angle_beta   90.00
_cell.angle_gamma   90.00
#
_symmetry.space_group_name_H-M   'P 1'
#
loop_
_entity.id
_entity.type
_entity.pdbx_description
1 polymer ?
#
loop_
_entity_poly.entity_id
_entity_poly.type
_entity_poly.pdbx_seq_one_letter_code
_entity_poly.pdbx_strand_id
1 'polypeptide(L)'
;METTPTVGEQLRDWRQRRHYSQLDLAGLADISARHLSFVETGRSLPSRAMLLRLSDRLEIPLRERNRLFTAAGYAPLYGERRLDAPGLEAARRAVELVLRGHEPYPALAVDRHWNMQSANRAVAPLLKGVAPELLEPPINVLRLSLHPQGVAPRIANLGEWRAHLLHRLRQQVENGGDPVLAALLEELEGYPAPDHGERDEERHATGALAVPMRMRSEVGELSFISTTTVFGTPLEVELSELAIESFFPADERTARILRTASFLQRMIGLPFLRRGKQAAAA
;
A
#
# COMPACT_ATOMS: atom_id res chain seq x y z
N MET A 1 1.65 20.38 -24.15
CA MET A 1 1.87 18.96 -24.44
C MET A 1 3.01 18.51 -23.55
N GLU A 2 2.74 17.76 -22.49
CA GLU A 2 3.79 17.12 -21.70
C GLU A 2 4.47 16.07 -22.59
N THR A 3 5.74 16.25 -22.83
CA THR A 3 6.54 15.27 -23.59
C THR A 3 6.77 14.07 -22.66
N THR A 4 6.32 12.90 -23.08
CA THR A 4 6.62 11.65 -22.36
C THR A 4 8.14 11.50 -22.21
N PRO A 5 8.67 11.33 -20.98
CA PRO A 5 10.11 11.24 -20.77
C PRO A 5 10.69 10.03 -21.52
N THR A 6 11.86 10.22 -22.10
CA THR A 6 12.60 9.16 -22.81
C THR A 6 13.06 8.05 -21.84
N VAL A 7 13.38 6.88 -22.38
CA VAL A 7 13.92 5.75 -21.57
C VAL A 7 15.18 6.15 -20.81
N GLY A 8 16.04 7.01 -21.41
CA GLY A 8 17.26 7.50 -20.77
C GLY A 8 16.97 8.41 -19.58
N GLU A 9 16.04 9.34 -19.72
CA GLU A 9 15.59 10.24 -18.65
C GLU A 9 14.96 9.43 -17.49
N GLN A 10 14.09 8.47 -17.80
CA GLN A 10 13.49 7.61 -16.78
C GLN A 10 14.54 6.80 -16.01
N LEU A 11 15.54 6.20 -16.71
CA LEU A 11 16.61 5.46 -16.05
C LEU A 11 17.49 6.36 -15.16
N ARG A 12 17.79 7.57 -15.64
CA ARG A 12 18.54 8.57 -14.85
C ARG A 12 17.78 8.96 -13.58
N ASP A 13 16.48 9.19 -13.69
CA ASP A 13 15.61 9.51 -12.55
C ASP A 13 15.63 8.38 -11.51
N TRP A 14 15.42 7.15 -11.92
CA TRP A 14 15.48 5.99 -11.03
C TRP A 14 16.84 5.84 -10.36
N ARG A 15 17.92 6.02 -11.11
CA ARG A 15 19.27 5.98 -10.55
C ARG A 15 19.49 7.05 -9.47
N GLN A 16 19.06 8.28 -9.74
CA GLN A 16 19.17 9.39 -8.80
C GLN A 16 18.34 9.17 -7.54
N ARG A 17 17.12 8.68 -7.66
CA ARG A 17 16.26 8.30 -6.53
C ARG A 17 16.88 7.21 -5.65
N ARG A 18 17.68 6.31 -6.24
CA ARG A 18 18.42 5.27 -5.52
C ARG A 18 19.81 5.74 -5.05
N HIS A 19 20.13 7.03 -5.25
CA HIS A 19 21.39 7.64 -4.85
C HIS A 19 22.64 6.98 -5.47
N TYR A 20 22.51 6.32 -6.64
CA TYR A 20 23.65 5.75 -7.33
C TYR A 20 24.32 6.78 -8.26
N SER A 21 25.66 6.80 -8.28
CA SER A 21 26.42 7.43 -9.36
C SER A 21 26.30 6.59 -10.65
N GLN A 22 26.64 7.18 -11.81
CA GLN A 22 26.70 6.38 -13.05
C GLN A 22 27.73 5.25 -12.96
N LEU A 23 28.83 5.46 -12.24
CA LEU A 23 29.87 4.45 -12.05
C LEU A 23 29.38 3.28 -11.20
N ASP A 24 28.69 3.57 -10.10
CA ASP A 24 28.14 2.54 -9.21
C ASP A 24 27.13 1.67 -9.93
N LEU A 25 26.14 2.29 -10.59
CA LEU A 25 25.11 1.54 -11.32
C LEU A 25 25.72 0.74 -12.49
N ALA A 26 26.69 1.30 -13.21
CA ALA A 26 27.37 0.61 -14.30
C ALA A 26 28.07 -0.64 -13.79
N GLY A 27 28.79 -0.55 -12.65
CA GLY A 27 29.42 -1.68 -12.00
C GLY A 27 28.43 -2.75 -11.55
N LEU A 28 27.32 -2.35 -10.92
CA LEU A 28 26.25 -3.26 -10.49
C LEU A 28 25.57 -4.00 -11.66
N ALA A 29 25.42 -3.32 -12.80
CA ALA A 29 24.76 -3.85 -13.99
C ALA A 29 25.70 -4.54 -14.99
N ASP A 30 26.99 -4.62 -14.68
CA ASP A 30 28.04 -5.18 -15.56
C ASP A 30 28.04 -4.54 -16.95
N ILE A 31 28.11 -3.19 -16.98
CA ILE A 31 28.23 -2.38 -18.19
C ILE A 31 29.28 -1.27 -17.97
N SER A 32 29.77 -0.65 -19.05
CA SER A 32 30.66 0.50 -18.87
C SER A 32 29.88 1.76 -18.49
N ALA A 33 30.44 2.60 -17.62
CA ALA A 33 29.86 3.91 -17.27
C ALA A 33 29.63 4.80 -18.49
N ARG A 34 30.52 4.73 -19.51
CA ARG A 34 30.37 5.43 -20.79
C ARG A 34 29.12 4.96 -21.53
N HIS A 35 28.82 3.66 -21.55
CA HIS A 35 27.64 3.12 -22.21
C HIS A 35 26.36 3.56 -21.46
N LEU A 36 26.37 3.49 -20.12
CA LEU A 36 25.24 4.00 -19.31
C LEU A 36 24.99 5.49 -19.59
N SER A 37 26.06 6.31 -19.64
CA SER A 37 25.95 7.74 -19.98
C SER A 37 25.34 7.97 -21.36
N PHE A 38 25.68 7.15 -22.35
CA PHE A 38 25.08 7.27 -23.69
C PHE A 38 23.60 6.88 -23.70
N VAL A 39 23.20 5.89 -22.90
CA VAL A 39 21.78 5.52 -22.73
C VAL A 39 21.03 6.64 -22.03
N GLU A 40 21.52 7.17 -20.91
CA GLU A 40 20.85 8.26 -20.17
C GLU A 40 20.72 9.56 -20.95
N THR A 41 21.63 9.81 -21.91
CA THR A 41 21.62 11.00 -22.78
C THR A 41 20.93 10.77 -24.12
N GLY A 42 20.33 9.58 -24.33
CA GLY A 42 19.62 9.25 -25.57
C GLY A 42 20.51 8.99 -26.79
N ARG A 43 21.84 8.92 -26.61
CA ARG A 43 22.82 8.63 -27.69
C ARG A 43 22.84 7.15 -28.07
N SER A 44 22.33 6.28 -27.24
CA SER A 44 22.22 4.84 -27.47
C SER A 44 20.93 4.31 -26.89
N LEU A 45 20.24 3.43 -27.62
CA LEU A 45 19.08 2.70 -27.10
C LEU A 45 19.56 1.46 -26.33
N PRO A 46 19.03 1.22 -25.12
CA PRO A 46 19.36 0.03 -24.37
C PRO A 46 18.70 -1.22 -24.96
N SER A 47 19.41 -2.35 -24.98
CA SER A 47 18.80 -3.63 -25.33
C SER A 47 17.82 -4.10 -24.26
N ARG A 48 16.87 -4.98 -24.64
CA ARG A 48 15.91 -5.57 -23.70
C ARG A 48 16.58 -6.22 -22.47
N ALA A 49 17.67 -6.98 -22.70
CA ALA A 49 18.43 -7.61 -21.63
C ALA A 49 19.09 -6.59 -20.70
N MET A 50 19.59 -5.47 -21.25
CA MET A 50 20.17 -4.38 -20.47
C MET A 50 19.12 -3.68 -19.63
N LEU A 51 17.91 -3.40 -20.18
CA LEU A 51 16.81 -2.81 -19.44
C LEU A 51 16.40 -3.70 -18.26
N LEU A 52 16.31 -5.01 -18.45
CA LEU A 52 16.02 -5.95 -17.37
C LEU A 52 17.05 -5.85 -16.24
N ARG A 53 18.35 -5.94 -16.59
CA ARG A 53 19.43 -5.84 -15.58
C ARG A 53 19.41 -4.52 -14.82
N LEU A 54 19.27 -3.39 -15.53
CA LEU A 54 19.19 -2.08 -14.89
C LEU A 54 17.94 -1.98 -14.00
N SER A 55 16.78 -2.47 -14.46
CA SER A 55 15.55 -2.49 -13.68
C SER A 55 15.67 -3.32 -12.41
N ASP A 56 16.36 -4.46 -12.48
CA ASP A 56 16.60 -5.33 -11.31
C ASP A 56 17.52 -4.64 -10.29
N ARG A 57 18.62 -4.03 -10.75
CA ARG A 57 19.58 -3.35 -9.87
C ARG A 57 19.02 -2.09 -9.24
N LEU A 58 18.11 -1.41 -9.92
CA LEU A 58 17.42 -0.23 -9.43
C LEU A 58 16.14 -0.57 -8.67
N GLU A 59 15.79 -1.86 -8.56
CA GLU A 59 14.54 -2.33 -7.92
C GLU A 59 13.31 -1.58 -8.42
N ILE A 60 13.25 -1.37 -9.76
CA ILE A 60 12.15 -0.65 -10.39
C ILE A 60 10.87 -1.49 -10.31
N PRO A 61 9.74 -0.94 -9.83
CA PRO A 61 8.46 -1.62 -9.78
C PRO A 61 7.99 -2.12 -11.15
N LEU A 62 7.25 -3.23 -11.22
CA LEU A 62 6.87 -3.88 -12.48
C LEU A 62 6.14 -2.95 -13.46
N ARG A 63 5.27 -2.09 -12.98
CA ARG A 63 4.56 -1.09 -13.80
C ARG A 63 5.53 -0.10 -14.44
N GLU A 64 6.48 0.38 -13.67
CA GLU A 64 7.48 1.33 -14.17
C GLU A 64 8.48 0.64 -15.13
N ARG A 65 8.75 -0.65 -14.92
CA ARG A 65 9.49 -1.45 -15.92
C ARG A 65 8.75 -1.52 -17.24
N ASN A 66 7.42 -1.75 -17.23
CA ASN A 66 6.62 -1.74 -18.45
C ASN A 66 6.70 -0.38 -19.17
N ARG A 67 6.68 0.74 -18.42
CA ARG A 67 6.85 2.08 -18.97
C ARG A 67 8.23 2.25 -19.63
N LEU A 68 9.30 1.79 -18.98
CA LEU A 68 10.65 1.79 -19.53
C LEU A 68 10.75 0.97 -20.82
N PHE A 69 10.16 -0.24 -20.84
CA PHE A 69 10.13 -1.07 -22.04
C PHE A 69 9.40 -0.37 -23.18
N THR A 70 8.24 0.20 -22.90
CA THR A 70 7.45 0.95 -23.90
C THR A 70 8.21 2.16 -24.41
N ALA A 71 8.86 2.95 -23.53
CA ALA A 71 9.66 4.11 -23.93
C ALA A 71 10.90 3.72 -24.77
N ALA A 72 11.40 2.51 -24.63
CA ALA A 72 12.48 1.95 -25.46
C ALA A 72 12.00 1.28 -26.75
N GLY A 73 10.69 1.29 -27.04
CA GLY A 73 10.09 0.68 -28.22
C GLY A 73 9.83 -0.84 -28.09
N TYR A 74 9.90 -1.39 -26.88
CA TYR A 74 9.58 -2.80 -26.63
C TYR A 74 8.14 -2.97 -26.14
N ALA A 75 7.56 -4.16 -26.35
CA ALA A 75 6.29 -4.52 -25.72
C ALA A 75 6.45 -4.62 -24.20
N PRO A 76 5.40 -4.26 -23.42
CA PRO A 76 5.35 -4.52 -21.97
C PRO A 76 5.69 -5.97 -21.65
N LEU A 77 6.39 -6.19 -20.54
CA LEU A 77 6.84 -7.51 -20.14
C LEU A 77 5.88 -8.18 -19.14
N TYR A 78 5.25 -7.38 -18.28
CA TYR A 78 4.40 -7.85 -17.20
C TYR A 78 2.93 -7.55 -17.52
N GLY A 79 2.03 -8.47 -17.19
CA GLY A 79 0.59 -8.26 -17.36
C GLY A 79 0.09 -7.13 -16.44
N GLU A 80 -0.80 -6.28 -16.97
CA GLU A 80 -1.44 -5.19 -16.22
C GLU A 80 -2.94 -5.45 -16.06
N ARG A 81 -3.32 -6.71 -15.91
CA ARG A 81 -4.72 -7.10 -15.74
C ARG A 81 -5.17 -6.77 -14.32
N ARG A 82 -6.37 -6.19 -14.20
CA ARG A 82 -7.00 -5.95 -12.89
C ARG A 82 -7.22 -7.26 -12.17
N LEU A 83 -7.12 -7.25 -10.85
CA LEU A 83 -7.30 -8.45 -10.01
C LEU A 83 -8.67 -9.14 -10.22
N ASP A 84 -9.70 -8.39 -10.66
CA ASP A 84 -11.03 -8.93 -10.97
C ASP A 84 -11.17 -9.45 -12.43
N ALA A 85 -10.14 -9.29 -13.26
CA ALA A 85 -10.16 -9.77 -14.64
C ALA A 85 -10.20 -11.30 -14.73
N PRO A 86 -10.78 -11.83 -15.83
CA PRO A 86 -10.71 -13.26 -16.12
C PRO A 86 -9.26 -13.76 -16.17
N GLY A 87 -9.02 -14.94 -15.61
CA GLY A 87 -7.68 -15.55 -15.53
C GLY A 87 -6.88 -15.22 -14.28
N LEU A 88 -7.36 -14.30 -13.40
CA LEU A 88 -6.73 -13.99 -12.11
C LEU A 88 -7.48 -14.59 -10.90
N GLU A 89 -8.35 -15.58 -11.14
CA GLU A 89 -9.12 -16.26 -10.09
C GLU A 89 -8.22 -16.93 -9.04
N ALA A 90 -7.08 -17.47 -9.47
CA ALA A 90 -6.12 -18.08 -8.55
C ALA A 90 -5.48 -17.04 -7.62
N ALA A 91 -5.11 -15.87 -8.15
CA ALA A 91 -4.57 -14.75 -7.36
C ALA A 91 -5.62 -14.24 -6.36
N ARG A 92 -6.87 -14.02 -6.80
CA ARG A 92 -7.97 -13.65 -5.91
C ARG A 92 -8.19 -14.64 -4.79
N ARG A 93 -8.23 -15.95 -5.14
CA ARG A 93 -8.38 -17.01 -4.12
C ARG A 93 -7.23 -17.02 -3.12
N ALA A 94 -6.00 -16.74 -3.56
CA ALA A 94 -4.85 -16.64 -2.66
C ALA A 94 -5.00 -15.46 -1.69
N VAL A 95 -5.40 -14.27 -2.18
CA VAL A 95 -5.69 -13.11 -1.33
C VAL A 95 -6.80 -13.43 -0.33
N GLU A 96 -7.92 -14.00 -0.79
CA GLU A 96 -9.04 -14.40 0.08
C GLU A 96 -8.62 -15.44 1.13
N LEU A 97 -7.75 -16.38 0.77
CA LEU A 97 -7.25 -17.40 1.69
C LEU A 97 -6.43 -16.76 2.81
N VAL A 98 -5.54 -15.82 2.49
CA VAL A 98 -4.73 -15.10 3.48
C VAL A 98 -5.63 -14.29 4.41
N LEU A 99 -6.58 -13.52 3.85
CA LEU A 99 -7.51 -12.70 4.63
C LEU A 99 -8.38 -13.55 5.58
N ARG A 100 -8.92 -14.67 5.10
CA ARG A 100 -9.72 -15.59 5.93
C ARG A 100 -8.87 -16.30 6.98
N GLY A 101 -7.63 -16.67 6.64
CA GLY A 101 -6.70 -17.32 7.56
C GLY A 101 -6.32 -16.42 8.74
N HIS A 102 -6.45 -15.11 8.60
CA HIS A 102 -6.19 -14.15 9.67
C HIS A 102 -7.38 -13.99 10.64
N GLU A 103 -8.60 -14.43 10.28
CA GLU A 103 -9.75 -14.37 11.20
C GLU A 103 -9.46 -15.11 12.51
N PRO A 104 -9.83 -14.56 13.66
CA PRO A 104 -10.80 -13.49 13.90
C PRO A 104 -10.23 -12.07 13.91
N TYR A 105 -9.00 -11.88 13.54
CA TYR A 105 -8.36 -10.56 13.56
C TYR A 105 -8.60 -9.82 12.25
N PRO A 106 -8.71 -8.47 12.28
CA PRO A 106 -8.94 -7.70 11.07
C PRO A 106 -7.77 -7.80 10.07
N ALA A 107 -8.10 -7.98 8.80
CA ALA A 107 -7.14 -7.88 7.71
C ALA A 107 -7.84 -7.37 6.44
N LEU A 108 -7.12 -6.58 5.66
CA LEU A 108 -7.61 -6.03 4.40
C LEU A 108 -6.49 -5.99 3.36
N ALA A 109 -6.86 -6.09 2.09
CA ALA A 109 -5.97 -5.95 0.97
C ALA A 109 -6.15 -4.57 0.35
N VAL A 110 -5.05 -3.88 0.09
CA VAL A 110 -5.01 -2.54 -0.52
C VAL A 110 -4.18 -2.56 -1.79
N ASP A 111 -4.53 -1.67 -2.74
CA ASP A 111 -3.68 -1.38 -3.89
C ASP A 111 -2.54 -0.41 -3.52
N ARG A 112 -1.71 -0.05 -4.50
CA ARG A 112 -0.60 0.89 -4.34
C ARG A 112 -1.02 2.28 -3.85
N HIS A 113 -2.28 2.68 -4.06
CA HIS A 113 -2.83 3.97 -3.64
C HIS A 113 -3.64 3.88 -2.34
N TRP A 114 -3.52 2.77 -1.60
CA TRP A 114 -4.24 2.52 -0.35
C TRP A 114 -5.76 2.37 -0.51
N ASN A 115 -6.25 2.05 -1.71
CA ASN A 115 -7.65 1.73 -1.89
C ASN A 115 -7.92 0.27 -1.53
N MET A 116 -8.91 0.05 -0.69
CA MET A 116 -9.33 -1.28 -0.24
C MET A 116 -9.84 -2.12 -1.41
N GLN A 117 -9.17 -3.21 -1.69
CA GLN A 117 -9.55 -4.18 -2.71
C GLN A 117 -10.44 -5.28 -2.13
N SER A 118 -10.16 -5.72 -0.92
CA SER A 118 -10.98 -6.68 -0.15
C SER A 118 -10.64 -6.61 1.33
N ALA A 119 -11.50 -7.18 2.17
CA ALA A 119 -11.30 -7.25 3.61
C ALA A 119 -11.93 -8.53 4.17
N ASN A 120 -11.45 -9.02 5.31
CA ASN A 120 -12.10 -10.08 6.04
C ASN A 120 -13.27 -9.54 6.90
N ARG A 121 -14.06 -10.45 7.49
CA ARG A 121 -15.26 -10.08 8.24
C ARG A 121 -14.98 -9.24 9.48
N ALA A 122 -13.79 -9.36 10.06
CA ALA A 122 -13.43 -8.65 11.28
C ALA A 122 -13.19 -7.15 11.07
N VAL A 123 -13.07 -6.68 9.82
CA VAL A 123 -12.94 -5.24 9.49
C VAL A 123 -14.26 -4.49 9.63
N ALA A 124 -15.38 -5.10 9.23
CA ALA A 124 -16.67 -4.42 9.19
C ALA A 124 -17.10 -3.77 10.53
N PRO A 125 -16.95 -4.41 11.70
CA PRO A 125 -17.25 -3.80 13.00
C PRO A 125 -16.41 -2.56 13.31
N LEU A 126 -15.17 -2.48 12.77
CA LEU A 126 -14.29 -1.33 12.97
C LEU A 126 -14.73 -0.10 12.16
N LEU A 127 -15.56 -0.28 11.14
CA LEU A 127 -16.09 0.79 10.29
C LEU A 127 -17.45 1.33 10.78
N LYS A 128 -17.99 0.83 11.90
CA LYS A 128 -19.25 1.29 12.47
C LYS A 128 -19.14 2.78 12.83
N GLY A 129 -20.10 3.59 12.35
CA GLY A 129 -20.16 5.03 12.61
C GLY A 129 -19.27 5.90 11.71
N VAL A 130 -18.60 5.31 10.72
CA VAL A 130 -17.92 6.05 9.64
C VAL A 130 -18.95 6.67 8.71
N ALA A 131 -18.71 7.89 8.25
CA ALA A 131 -19.57 8.58 7.29
C ALA A 131 -19.70 7.76 5.99
N PRO A 132 -20.94 7.62 5.44
CA PRO A 132 -21.19 6.81 4.24
C PRO A 132 -20.31 7.19 3.04
N GLU A 133 -20.03 8.47 2.87
CA GLU A 133 -19.22 9.01 1.77
C GLU A 133 -17.79 8.45 1.75
N LEU A 134 -17.24 8.14 2.92
CA LEU A 134 -15.92 7.52 3.05
C LEU A 134 -15.93 6.01 2.75
N LEU A 135 -17.10 5.41 2.68
CA LEU A 135 -17.30 3.99 2.35
C LEU A 135 -17.70 3.78 0.88
N GLU A 136 -17.81 4.84 0.10
CA GLU A 136 -18.03 4.77 -1.35
C GLU A 136 -16.73 4.38 -2.07
N PRO A 137 -16.78 3.43 -3.01
CA PRO A 137 -15.60 3.05 -3.79
C PRO A 137 -15.10 4.18 -4.71
N PRO A 138 -13.79 4.40 -4.79
CA PRO A 138 -12.72 3.65 -4.15
C PRO A 138 -12.52 4.02 -2.67
N ILE A 139 -12.62 3.02 -1.78
CA ILE A 139 -12.47 3.22 -0.34
C ILE A 139 -10.99 3.33 0.01
N ASN A 140 -10.51 4.52 0.36
CA ASN A 140 -9.13 4.74 0.76
C ASN A 140 -8.94 4.52 2.27
N VAL A 141 -8.10 3.57 2.66
CA VAL A 141 -7.96 3.17 4.06
C VAL A 141 -7.20 4.19 4.93
N LEU A 142 -6.34 5.02 4.33
CA LEU A 142 -5.68 6.11 5.06
C LEU A 142 -6.66 7.24 5.35
N ARG A 143 -7.53 7.60 4.39
CA ARG A 143 -8.65 8.52 4.64
C ARG A 143 -9.57 7.98 5.72
N LEU A 144 -10.00 6.72 5.61
CA LEU A 144 -10.81 6.08 6.66
C LEU A 144 -10.16 6.20 8.04
N SER A 145 -8.85 6.01 8.12
CA SER A 145 -8.13 6.02 9.39
C SER A 145 -8.00 7.42 10.00
N LEU A 146 -7.73 8.45 9.18
CA LEU A 146 -7.35 9.78 9.65
C LEU A 146 -8.43 10.86 9.51
N HIS A 147 -9.50 10.61 8.74
CA HIS A 147 -10.56 11.59 8.52
C HIS A 147 -11.40 11.83 9.80
N PRO A 148 -11.79 13.08 10.12
CA PRO A 148 -12.60 13.40 11.30
C PRO A 148 -13.96 12.66 11.37
N GLN A 149 -14.52 12.33 10.22
CA GLN A 149 -15.75 11.52 10.09
C GLN A 149 -15.48 10.04 9.81
N GLY A 150 -14.21 9.64 9.84
CA GLY A 150 -13.77 8.26 9.70
C GLY A 150 -13.59 7.57 11.05
N VAL A 151 -12.51 6.84 11.19
CA VAL A 151 -12.15 6.09 12.41
C VAL A 151 -11.39 6.97 13.41
N ALA A 152 -10.77 8.08 12.95
CA ALA A 152 -9.93 8.98 13.75
C ALA A 152 -10.49 9.33 15.13
N PRO A 153 -11.79 9.72 15.30
CA PRO A 153 -12.32 10.07 16.62
C PRO A 153 -12.29 8.93 17.64
N ARG A 154 -12.19 7.69 17.17
CA ARG A 154 -12.10 6.49 18.03
C ARG A 154 -10.68 6.03 18.28
N ILE A 155 -9.69 6.56 17.57
CA ILE A 155 -8.29 6.20 17.81
C ILE A 155 -7.80 6.96 19.04
N ALA A 156 -7.46 6.22 20.10
CA ALA A 156 -7.08 6.77 21.41
C ALA A 156 -5.72 7.48 21.36
N ASN A 157 -4.80 7.01 20.51
CA ASN A 157 -3.47 7.57 20.28
C ASN A 157 -3.36 8.16 18.86
N LEU A 158 -4.34 8.96 18.44
CA LEU A 158 -4.45 9.45 17.07
C LEU A 158 -3.19 10.20 16.60
N GLY A 159 -2.56 11.01 17.46
CA GLY A 159 -1.35 11.75 17.11
C GLY A 159 -0.20 10.82 16.70
N GLU A 160 0.11 9.83 17.53
CA GLU A 160 1.15 8.83 17.28
C GLU A 160 0.85 7.99 16.03
N TRP A 161 -0.39 7.51 15.91
CA TRP A 161 -0.83 6.72 14.76
C TRP A 161 -0.78 7.52 13.45
N ARG A 162 -1.24 8.77 13.47
CA ARG A 162 -1.17 9.70 12.32
C ARG A 162 0.28 9.94 11.89
N ALA A 163 1.16 10.23 12.83
CA ALA A 163 2.59 10.45 12.53
C ALA A 163 3.21 9.22 11.86
N HIS A 164 2.90 8.01 12.36
CA HIS A 164 3.33 6.74 11.77
C HIS A 164 2.84 6.57 10.33
N LEU A 165 1.55 6.77 10.06
CA LEU A 165 0.98 6.62 8.71
C LEU A 165 1.53 7.66 7.73
N LEU A 166 1.63 8.93 8.14
CA LEU A 166 2.20 10.00 7.30
C LEU A 166 3.67 9.76 6.99
N HIS A 167 4.46 9.31 7.97
CA HIS A 167 5.86 8.94 7.75
C HIS A 167 5.99 7.83 6.70
N ARG A 168 5.20 6.78 6.82
CA ARG A 168 5.17 5.67 5.87
C ARG A 168 4.77 6.13 4.46
N LEU A 169 3.77 7.00 4.36
CA LEU A 169 3.31 7.54 3.08
C LEU A 169 4.36 8.46 2.44
N ARG A 170 5.04 9.31 3.23
CA ARG A 170 6.17 10.13 2.74
C ARG A 170 7.27 9.26 2.13
N GLN A 171 7.67 8.20 2.82
CA GLN A 171 8.66 7.27 2.28
C GLN A 171 8.22 6.65 0.95
N GLN A 172 6.94 6.32 0.80
CA GLN A 172 6.41 5.79 -0.48
C GLN A 172 6.45 6.85 -1.59
N VAL A 173 6.10 8.11 -1.28
CA VAL A 173 6.18 9.24 -2.23
C VAL A 173 7.63 9.47 -2.66
N GLU A 174 8.57 9.55 -1.72
CA GLU A 174 10.00 9.76 -1.99
C GLU A 174 10.58 8.63 -2.87
N ASN A 175 10.28 7.38 -2.53
CA ASN A 175 10.79 6.21 -3.25
C ASN A 175 10.15 5.99 -4.62
N GLY A 176 8.87 6.29 -4.77
CA GLY A 176 8.09 6.00 -5.98
C GLY A 176 7.85 7.20 -6.89
N GLY A 177 7.77 8.42 -6.32
CA GLY A 177 7.43 9.64 -7.05
C GLY A 177 6.02 9.62 -7.63
N ASP A 178 5.09 8.88 -7.03
CA ASP A 178 3.70 8.77 -7.50
C ASP A 178 2.92 10.03 -7.13
N PRO A 179 2.42 10.82 -8.12
CA PRO A 179 1.71 12.07 -7.86
C PRO A 179 0.37 11.85 -7.12
N VAL A 180 -0.25 10.67 -7.25
CA VAL A 180 -1.50 10.33 -6.54
C VAL A 180 -1.23 10.18 -5.05
N LEU A 181 -0.11 9.53 -4.67
CA LEU A 181 0.31 9.42 -3.28
C LEU A 181 0.77 10.76 -2.70
N ALA A 182 1.41 11.62 -3.52
CA ALA A 182 1.79 12.98 -3.09
C ALA A 182 0.56 13.82 -2.78
N ALA A 183 -0.46 13.81 -3.65
CA ALA A 183 -1.72 14.51 -3.41
C ALA A 183 -2.47 13.95 -2.20
N LEU A 184 -2.47 12.62 -2.00
CA LEU A 184 -3.04 11.99 -0.81
C LEU A 184 -2.31 12.43 0.47
N LEU A 185 -0.98 12.51 0.43
CA LEU A 185 -0.19 12.98 1.57
C LEU A 185 -0.56 14.40 1.97
N GLU A 186 -0.62 15.33 1.02
CA GLU A 186 -1.02 16.72 1.23
C GLU A 186 -2.44 16.80 1.83
N GLU A 187 -3.38 16.04 1.31
CA GLU A 187 -4.74 15.94 1.83
C GLU A 187 -4.75 15.50 3.31
N LEU A 188 -4.05 14.40 3.63
CA LEU A 188 -4.03 13.84 4.98
C LEU A 188 -3.29 14.72 5.99
N GLU A 189 -2.30 15.49 5.55
CA GLU A 189 -1.62 16.50 6.37
C GLU A 189 -2.54 17.66 6.74
N GLY A 190 -3.50 17.98 5.87
CA GLY A 190 -4.52 18.99 6.12
C GLY A 190 -5.63 18.57 7.11
N TYR A 191 -5.73 17.29 7.49
CA TYR A 191 -6.75 16.86 8.45
C TYR A 191 -6.44 17.35 9.86
N PRO A 192 -7.49 17.71 10.65
CA PRO A 192 -7.32 18.13 12.04
C PRO A 192 -6.53 17.09 12.84
N ALA A 193 -5.46 17.53 13.47
CA ALA A 193 -4.69 16.71 14.40
C ALA A 193 -4.95 17.17 15.82
N PRO A 194 -5.01 16.25 16.81
CA PRO A 194 -4.96 16.66 18.20
C PRO A 194 -3.62 17.34 18.48
N ASP A 195 -3.63 18.37 19.33
CA ASP A 195 -2.40 19.01 19.80
C ASP A 195 -1.46 17.93 20.36
N HIS A 196 -0.28 17.83 19.79
CA HIS A 196 0.76 16.91 20.25
C HIS A 196 1.28 17.43 21.59
N GLY A 197 0.86 16.83 22.69
CA GLY A 197 1.54 17.02 23.96
C GLY A 197 2.98 16.47 23.83
N GLU A 198 3.96 17.18 24.39
CA GLU A 198 5.41 16.86 24.40
C GLU A 198 5.75 15.40 24.77
N ARG A 199 4.79 14.64 25.30
CA ARG A 199 4.93 13.22 25.67
C ARG A 199 4.95 12.22 24.50
N ASP A 200 4.54 12.63 23.30
CA ASP A 200 4.49 11.73 22.13
C ASP A 200 5.83 11.67 21.40
N GLU A 201 6.63 12.76 21.42
CA GLU A 201 7.97 12.79 20.83
C GLU A 201 8.98 11.91 21.60
N GLU A 202 8.89 11.87 22.93
CA GLU A 202 9.79 11.06 23.76
C GLU A 202 9.58 9.54 23.57
N ARG A 203 8.38 9.10 23.19
CA ARG A 203 8.09 7.66 22.95
C ARG A 203 8.63 7.14 21.63
N HIS A 204 8.76 7.98 20.61
CA HIS A 204 9.44 7.63 19.37
C HIS A 204 10.94 7.38 19.56
N ALA A 205 11.54 8.00 20.58
CA ALA A 205 12.95 7.82 20.94
C ALA A 205 13.24 6.52 21.71
N THR A 206 12.23 5.83 22.23
CA THR A 206 12.40 4.67 23.14
C THR A 206 12.35 3.30 22.46
N GLY A 207 12.67 3.18 21.16
CA GLY A 207 12.92 1.87 20.54
C GLY A 207 11.72 0.92 20.47
N ALA A 208 10.49 1.44 20.46
CA ALA A 208 9.31 0.62 20.24
C ALA A 208 9.34 -0.01 18.85
N LEU A 209 9.31 -1.35 18.77
CA LEU A 209 9.36 -2.13 17.54
C LEU A 209 8.19 -1.87 16.58
N ALA A 210 7.09 -1.32 17.06
CA ALA A 210 5.91 -0.96 16.27
C ALA A 210 5.03 0.03 17.02
N VAL A 211 4.37 0.94 16.30
CA VAL A 211 3.34 1.85 16.84
C VAL A 211 2.01 1.11 16.87
N PRO A 212 1.42 0.82 18.05
CA PRO A 212 0.12 0.17 18.12
C PRO A 212 -0.99 1.16 17.78
N MET A 213 -2.00 0.74 17.04
CA MET A 213 -3.26 1.47 16.89
C MET A 213 -4.16 1.13 18.09
N ARG A 214 -4.47 2.11 18.94
CA ARG A 214 -5.40 1.93 20.06
C ARG A 214 -6.76 2.52 19.70
N MET A 215 -7.80 1.68 19.68
CA MET A 215 -9.13 2.06 19.24
C MET A 215 -10.15 1.90 20.36
N ARG A 216 -10.93 2.95 20.62
CA ARG A 216 -12.08 2.90 21.51
C ARG A 216 -13.25 2.19 20.84
N SER A 217 -13.86 1.24 21.53
CA SER A 217 -15.04 0.50 21.07
C SER A 217 -16.07 0.36 22.17
N GLU A 218 -17.27 -0.14 21.82
CA GLU A 218 -18.35 -0.41 22.80
C GLU A 218 -17.94 -1.48 23.86
N VAL A 219 -16.96 -2.31 23.54
CA VAL A 219 -16.43 -3.36 24.43
C VAL A 219 -15.14 -2.95 25.13
N GLY A 220 -14.78 -1.66 25.04
CA GLY A 220 -13.56 -1.08 25.59
C GLY A 220 -12.49 -0.78 24.56
N GLU A 221 -11.29 -0.45 25.02
CA GLU A 221 -10.16 -0.15 24.14
C GLU A 221 -9.58 -1.45 23.57
N LEU A 222 -9.39 -1.47 22.25
CA LEU A 222 -8.72 -2.51 21.49
C LEU A 222 -7.37 -1.99 21.02
N SER A 223 -6.32 -2.79 21.14
CA SER A 223 -4.97 -2.43 20.74
C SER A 223 -4.45 -3.37 19.67
N PHE A 224 -3.92 -2.84 18.57
CA PHE A 224 -3.49 -3.61 17.41
C PHE A 224 -2.06 -3.25 16.99
N ILE A 225 -1.29 -4.26 16.62
CA ILE A 225 -0.06 -4.11 15.85
C ILE A 225 -0.39 -4.42 14.39
N SER A 226 -0.07 -3.52 13.47
CA SER A 226 -0.24 -3.77 12.04
C SER A 226 1.02 -4.37 11.43
N THR A 227 0.84 -5.28 10.48
CA THR A 227 1.90 -5.81 9.62
C THR A 227 1.44 -5.74 8.17
N THR A 228 2.40 -5.59 7.26
CA THR A 228 2.16 -5.58 5.82
C THR A 228 2.78 -6.81 5.19
N THR A 229 1.99 -7.54 4.43
CA THR A 229 2.43 -8.69 3.64
C THR A 229 2.27 -8.38 2.16
N VAL A 230 3.31 -8.65 1.35
CA VAL A 230 3.29 -8.53 -0.10
C VAL A 230 3.58 -9.89 -0.74
N PHE A 231 3.15 -10.09 -1.99
CA PHE A 231 3.46 -11.31 -2.73
C PHE A 231 4.92 -11.29 -3.23
N GLY A 232 5.70 -12.31 -2.89
CA GLY A 232 7.15 -12.29 -3.11
C GLY A 232 7.60 -12.44 -4.57
N THR A 233 6.80 -13.07 -5.45
CA THR A 233 7.17 -13.31 -6.86
C THR A 233 5.98 -13.07 -7.79
N PRO A 234 5.41 -11.86 -7.84
CA PRO A 234 4.28 -11.57 -8.70
C PRO A 234 4.71 -11.48 -10.17
N LEU A 235 3.92 -12.06 -11.06
CA LEU A 235 4.06 -11.94 -12.51
C LEU A 235 3.10 -10.90 -13.12
N GLU A 236 2.12 -10.45 -12.35
CA GLU A 236 1.14 -9.42 -12.71
C GLU A 236 1.42 -8.16 -11.91
N VAL A 237 1.32 -7.01 -12.59
CA VAL A 237 1.57 -5.69 -11.98
C VAL A 237 0.63 -5.45 -10.80
N GLU A 238 -0.67 -5.65 -10.98
CA GLU A 238 -1.68 -5.45 -9.92
C GLU A 238 -1.40 -6.30 -8.66
N LEU A 239 -0.92 -7.54 -8.84
CA LEU A 239 -0.57 -8.39 -7.70
C LEU A 239 0.72 -7.94 -7.01
N SER A 240 1.67 -7.37 -7.77
CA SER A 240 2.91 -6.82 -7.22
C SER A 240 2.69 -5.57 -6.38
N GLU A 241 1.63 -4.83 -6.69
CA GLU A 241 1.23 -3.59 -6.02
C GLU A 241 0.21 -3.83 -4.89
N LEU A 242 -0.22 -5.09 -4.70
CA LEU A 242 -1.18 -5.46 -3.67
C LEU A 242 -0.45 -5.72 -2.34
N ALA A 243 -0.90 -5.04 -1.29
CA ALA A 243 -0.45 -5.27 0.07
C ALA A 243 -1.60 -5.77 0.94
N ILE A 244 -1.31 -6.71 1.85
CA ILE A 244 -2.27 -7.16 2.87
C ILE A 244 -1.85 -6.55 4.20
N GLU A 245 -2.68 -5.67 4.73
CA GLU A 245 -2.56 -5.11 6.06
C GLU A 245 -3.27 -6.04 7.05
N SER A 246 -2.50 -6.61 7.97
CA SER A 246 -2.99 -7.52 9.00
C SER A 246 -2.84 -6.88 10.38
N PHE A 247 -3.93 -6.86 11.15
CA PHE A 247 -3.97 -6.26 12.48
C PHE A 247 -3.97 -7.36 13.53
N PHE A 248 -2.86 -7.52 14.23
CA PHE A 248 -2.73 -8.47 15.35
C PHE A 248 -3.11 -7.79 16.65
N PRO A 249 -3.77 -8.48 17.59
CA PRO A 249 -3.99 -7.95 18.92
C PRO A 249 -2.65 -7.71 19.62
N ALA A 250 -2.44 -6.50 20.15
CA ALA A 250 -1.24 -6.14 20.89
C ALA A 250 -1.23 -6.68 22.32
N ASP A 251 -2.38 -7.13 22.83
CA ASP A 251 -2.57 -7.65 24.17
C ASP A 251 -3.60 -8.79 24.24
N GLU A 252 -3.55 -9.58 25.29
CA GLU A 252 -4.43 -10.75 25.48
C GLU A 252 -5.92 -10.35 25.68
N ARG A 253 -6.18 -9.16 26.22
CA ARG A 253 -7.55 -8.64 26.37
C ARG A 253 -8.18 -8.41 25.00
N THR A 254 -7.49 -7.73 24.11
CA THR A 254 -7.92 -7.51 22.71
C THR A 254 -8.12 -8.83 21.98
N ALA A 255 -7.17 -9.77 22.12
CA ALA A 255 -7.27 -11.09 21.51
C ALA A 255 -8.52 -11.84 21.97
N ARG A 256 -8.83 -11.83 23.26
CA ARG A 256 -10.00 -12.49 23.85
C ARG A 256 -11.30 -11.88 23.37
N ILE A 257 -11.40 -10.56 23.32
CA ILE A 257 -12.58 -9.84 22.84
C ILE A 257 -12.88 -10.25 21.38
N LEU A 258 -11.87 -10.21 20.50
CA LEU A 258 -12.05 -10.53 19.09
C LEU A 258 -12.43 -11.98 18.84
N ARG A 259 -11.82 -12.93 19.58
CA ARG A 259 -12.20 -14.37 19.52
C ARG A 259 -13.66 -14.58 19.94
N THR A 260 -14.11 -13.92 21.00
CA THR A 260 -15.50 -14.02 21.50
C THR A 260 -16.49 -13.40 20.51
N ALA A 261 -16.19 -12.21 19.98
CA ALA A 261 -17.03 -11.53 18.99
C ALA A 261 -17.20 -12.36 17.71
N SER A 262 -16.11 -12.94 17.22
CA SER A 262 -16.14 -13.83 16.04
C SER A 262 -16.97 -15.09 16.27
N PHE A 263 -16.87 -15.68 17.45
CA PHE A 263 -17.68 -16.83 17.81
C PHE A 263 -19.18 -16.49 17.79
N LEU A 264 -19.57 -15.37 18.38
CA LEU A 264 -20.96 -14.89 18.37
C LEU A 264 -21.48 -14.58 16.97
N GLN A 265 -20.66 -13.92 16.13
CA GLN A 265 -21.04 -13.65 14.73
C GLN A 265 -21.28 -14.93 13.92
N ARG A 266 -20.48 -15.97 14.13
CA ARG A 266 -20.69 -17.30 13.48
C ARG A 266 -21.98 -17.95 13.91
N MET A 267 -22.38 -17.79 15.18
CA MET A 267 -23.64 -18.36 15.70
C MET A 267 -24.89 -17.61 15.19
N ILE A 268 -24.83 -16.31 14.96
CA ILE A 268 -25.98 -15.47 14.59
C ILE A 268 -26.19 -15.38 13.07
N GLY A 269 -25.25 -15.87 12.26
CA GLY A 269 -25.42 -16.02 10.80
C GLY A 269 -25.55 -14.69 10.02
N LEU A 270 -24.95 -13.60 10.47
CA LEU A 270 -24.99 -12.31 9.77
C LEU A 270 -24.26 -12.36 8.42
N PRO A 271 -24.89 -11.88 7.32
CA PRO A 271 -24.33 -11.99 5.98
C PRO A 271 -23.11 -11.06 5.76
N PHE A 272 -22.24 -11.52 4.90
CA PHE A 272 -21.00 -10.90 4.44
C PHE A 272 -21.29 -9.64 3.60
N LEU A 273 -20.53 -8.57 3.79
CA LEU A 273 -20.43 -7.48 2.81
C LEU A 273 -19.75 -8.02 1.54
N ARG A 274 -20.56 -8.60 0.64
CA ARG A 274 -20.11 -8.88 -0.72
C ARG A 274 -20.09 -7.55 -1.48
N ARG A 275 -18.99 -7.34 -2.25
CA ARG A 275 -18.82 -6.27 -3.23
C ARG A 275 -20.17 -5.88 -3.86
N GLY A 276 -20.40 -4.58 -3.99
CA GLY A 276 -21.46 -4.02 -4.81
C GLY A 276 -21.36 -4.54 -6.26
N LYS A 277 -22.09 -5.61 -6.54
CA LYS A 277 -22.63 -5.91 -7.85
C LYS A 277 -24.13 -5.74 -7.69
N GLN A 278 -24.66 -4.67 -8.26
CA GLN A 278 -25.96 -4.49 -8.88
C GLN A 278 -26.48 -3.09 -8.63
N ALA A 279 -26.04 -2.16 -9.46
CA ALA A 279 -26.84 -1.01 -9.86
C ALA A 279 -26.52 -0.74 -11.34
N ALA A 280 -26.92 -1.67 -12.23
CA ALA A 280 -27.04 -1.45 -13.66
C ALA A 280 -27.90 -2.55 -14.23
N ALA A 281 -29.21 -2.48 -14.00
CA ALA A 281 -30.28 -3.07 -14.81
C ALA A 281 -31.64 -2.73 -14.17
N ALA A 282 -32.19 -1.57 -14.49
CA ALA A 282 -33.61 -1.29 -14.72
C ALA A 282 -33.71 0.08 -15.38
#